data_95bc19199d3210b67e26d342d7061f4f
#
_entry.id   95bc19199d3210b67e26d342d7061f4f
#
_cell.length_a   1.000
_cell.length_b   1.000
_cell.length_c   1.000
_cell.angle_alpha   90.00
_cell.angle_beta   90.00
_cell.angle_gamma   90.00
#
_symmetry.space_group_name_H-M   'P 1'
#
loop_
_entity.id
_entity.type
_entity.pdbx_description
1 polymer ?
#
loop_
_entity_poly.entity_id
_entity_poly.type
_entity_poly.pdbx_seq_one_letter_code
_entity_poly.pdbx_strand_id
1 'polypeptide(L)'
;NYGKLWSCPPFERSPLSDLSEFKNVTFVLLRVSPATNSAYLQGRSLLDGKLLEMEQAKEGSIAFFGGSCQICIQSKCAREEGGECRFPDRSRLSLEVLGVDVERVLKELFGVNLTWNEGESEGDAYSLLGALFH
;
A
#
# COMPACT_ATOMS: atom_id res chain seq x y z
N ASN A 1 7.74 -11.08 3.17
CA ASN A 1 6.38 -11.31 3.77
C ASN A 1 5.57 -12.43 3.10
N TYR A 2 6.21 -13.19 2.19
CA TYR A 2 5.57 -14.33 1.53
C TYR A 2 5.05 -15.33 2.58
N GLY A 3 3.76 -15.65 2.51
CA GLY A 3 3.10 -16.58 3.44
C GLY A 3 2.86 -16.05 4.86
N LYS A 4 3.31 -14.85 5.18
CA LYS A 4 3.22 -14.28 6.54
C LYS A 4 2.08 -13.29 6.72
N LEU A 5 1.73 -12.55 5.68
CA LEU A 5 0.67 -11.54 5.72
C LEU A 5 -0.42 -11.88 4.71
N TRP A 6 -1.68 -11.64 5.08
CA TRP A 6 -2.80 -11.81 4.16
C TRP A 6 -2.74 -10.85 2.96
N SER A 7 -2.07 -9.72 3.11
CA SER A 7 -1.83 -8.76 2.03
C SER A 7 -0.70 -9.15 1.08
N CYS A 8 -0.04 -10.30 1.31
CA CYS A 8 1.11 -10.77 0.52
C CYS A 8 0.87 -12.18 -0.02
N PRO A 9 1.53 -12.57 -1.13
CA PRO A 9 1.40 -13.92 -1.69
C PRO A 9 1.78 -15.01 -0.67
N PRO A 10 1.33 -16.26 -0.87
CA PRO A 10 0.50 -16.72 -1.99
C PRO A 10 -0.97 -16.40 -1.81
N PHE A 11 -1.69 -16.16 -2.91
CA PHE A 11 -3.13 -15.94 -2.92
C PHE A 11 -3.86 -17.14 -3.52
N GLU A 12 -5.06 -17.42 -3.03
CA GLU A 12 -5.93 -18.47 -3.57
C GLU A 12 -6.46 -18.10 -4.97
N ARG A 13 -6.69 -16.81 -5.18
CA ARG A 13 -7.08 -16.23 -6.48
C ARG A 13 -6.13 -15.12 -6.86
N SER A 14 -5.93 -14.92 -8.15
CA SER A 14 -5.16 -13.77 -8.62
C SER A 14 -5.86 -12.47 -8.26
N PRO A 15 -5.19 -11.53 -7.57
CA PRO A 15 -5.77 -10.21 -7.29
C PRO A 15 -6.12 -9.42 -8.56
N LEU A 16 -5.52 -9.77 -9.69
CA LEU A 16 -5.77 -9.11 -10.98
C LEU A 16 -7.12 -9.48 -11.60
N SER A 17 -7.70 -10.61 -11.21
CA SER A 17 -8.93 -11.13 -11.83
C SER A 17 -10.12 -10.19 -11.67
N ASP A 18 -10.14 -9.40 -10.61
CA ASP A 18 -11.27 -8.53 -10.27
C ASP A 18 -11.07 -7.08 -10.74
N LEU A 19 -9.89 -6.74 -11.31
CA LEU A 19 -9.57 -5.37 -11.72
C LEU A 19 -10.08 -4.98 -13.10
N SER A 20 -10.51 -5.95 -13.92
CA SER A 20 -11.01 -5.69 -15.27
C SER A 20 -12.30 -4.86 -15.32
N GLU A 21 -13.04 -4.81 -14.21
CA GLU A 21 -14.28 -4.04 -14.09
C GLU A 21 -14.03 -2.55 -13.86
N PHE A 22 -12.83 -2.17 -13.40
CA PHE A 22 -12.48 -0.78 -13.15
C PHE A 22 -11.98 -0.09 -14.42
N LYS A 23 -12.41 1.15 -14.63
CA LYS A 23 -12.03 1.97 -15.79
C LYS A 23 -11.00 3.03 -15.45
N ASN A 24 -10.85 3.36 -14.17
CA ASN A 24 -10.03 4.44 -13.72
C ASN A 24 -9.16 4.03 -12.53
N VAL A 25 -8.02 4.66 -12.41
CA VAL A 25 -7.17 4.58 -11.24
C VAL A 25 -6.76 5.99 -10.80
N THR A 26 -6.92 6.26 -9.51
CA THR A 26 -6.42 7.49 -8.89
C THR A 26 -5.22 7.12 -8.04
N PHE A 27 -4.04 7.61 -8.39
CA PHE A 27 -2.84 7.43 -7.58
C PHE A 27 -2.75 8.51 -6.51
N VAL A 28 -2.37 8.13 -5.31
CA VAL A 28 -2.18 9.04 -4.17
C VAL A 28 -0.75 8.93 -3.70
N LEU A 29 -0.02 10.02 -3.81
CA LEU A 29 1.37 10.12 -3.36
C LEU A 29 1.44 10.89 -2.04
N LEU A 30 2.12 10.31 -1.07
CA LEU A 30 2.52 10.99 0.15
C LEU A 30 4.05 10.99 0.25
N ARG A 31 4.64 12.17 0.39
CA ARG A 31 6.07 12.30 0.66
C ARG A 31 6.29 12.60 2.14
N VAL A 32 7.17 11.84 2.75
CA VAL A 32 7.46 11.89 4.18
C VAL A 32 8.93 12.25 4.37
N SER A 33 9.17 13.33 5.11
CA SER A 33 10.52 13.80 5.43
C SER A 33 10.62 14.13 6.94
N PRO A 34 11.71 13.80 7.61
CA PRO A 34 12.88 13.05 7.12
C PRO A 34 12.58 11.57 6.90
N ALA A 35 13.44 10.89 6.14
CA ALA A 35 13.28 9.46 5.83
C ALA A 35 13.70 8.58 7.03
N THR A 36 12.94 8.62 8.10
CA THR A 36 13.13 7.78 9.29
C THR A 36 12.08 6.67 9.35
N ASN A 37 12.37 5.60 10.08
CA ASN A 37 11.40 4.52 10.27
C ASN A 37 10.11 5.00 10.96
N SER A 38 10.24 5.86 11.96
CA SER A 38 9.08 6.44 12.64
C SER A 38 8.21 7.28 11.69
N ALA A 39 8.83 8.14 10.88
CA ALA A 39 8.14 8.94 9.88
C ALA A 39 7.48 8.06 8.80
N TYR A 40 8.15 6.99 8.38
CA TYR A 40 7.58 6.01 7.45
C TYR A 40 6.30 5.38 8.01
N LEU A 41 6.33 4.88 9.24
CA LEU A 41 5.17 4.23 9.85
C LEU A 41 4.00 5.21 10.03
N GLN A 42 4.27 6.44 10.45
CA GLN A 42 3.25 7.48 10.56
C GLN A 42 2.67 7.84 9.19
N GLY A 43 3.53 8.00 8.19
CA GLY A 43 3.12 8.29 6.83
C GLY A 43 2.27 7.18 6.21
N ARG A 44 2.65 5.92 6.44
CA ARG A 44 1.86 4.76 6.00
C ARG A 44 0.48 4.75 6.64
N SER A 45 0.40 4.98 7.93
CA SER A 45 -0.89 5.06 8.64
C SER A 45 -1.77 6.17 8.08
N LEU A 46 -1.19 7.33 7.81
CA LEU A 46 -1.91 8.47 7.24
C LEU A 46 -2.40 8.19 5.81
N LEU A 47 -1.54 7.65 4.96
CA LEU A 47 -1.89 7.32 3.57
C LEU A 47 -2.96 6.22 3.51
N ASP A 48 -2.75 5.14 4.24
CA ASP A 48 -3.67 4.01 4.24
C ASP A 48 -5.05 4.43 4.79
N GLY A 49 -5.09 5.25 5.83
CA GLY A 49 -6.32 5.83 6.36
C GLY A 49 -7.04 6.71 5.34
N LYS A 50 -6.30 7.52 4.60
CA LYS A 50 -6.86 8.38 3.54
C LYS A 50 -7.43 7.55 2.37
N LEU A 51 -6.72 6.51 1.98
CA LEU A 51 -7.19 5.60 0.92
C LEU A 51 -8.48 4.88 1.31
N LEU A 52 -8.60 4.42 2.55
CA LEU A 52 -9.83 3.81 3.05
C LEU A 52 -10.99 4.81 3.12
N GLU A 53 -10.72 6.05 3.51
CA GLU A 53 -11.71 7.13 3.49
C GLU A 53 -12.21 7.41 2.08
N MET A 54 -11.31 7.47 1.10
CA MET A 54 -11.65 7.65 -0.32
C MET A 54 -12.47 6.47 -0.85
N GLU A 55 -12.11 5.24 -0.46
CA GLU A 55 -12.86 4.03 -0.83
C GLU A 55 -14.28 4.06 -0.30
N GLN A 56 -14.48 4.48 0.96
CA GLN A 56 -15.81 4.62 1.55
C GLN A 56 -16.65 5.70 0.88
N ALA A 57 -16.02 6.78 0.43
CA ALA A 57 -16.70 7.88 -0.23
C ALA A 57 -17.13 7.55 -1.67
N LYS A 58 -16.59 6.50 -2.28
CA LYS A 58 -16.88 6.11 -3.67
C LYS A 58 -17.31 4.65 -3.73
N GLU A 59 -18.60 4.42 -3.84
CA GLU A 59 -19.18 3.09 -3.94
C GLU A 59 -18.60 2.31 -5.12
N GLY A 60 -18.28 1.03 -4.90
CA GLY A 60 -17.72 0.14 -5.90
C GLY A 60 -16.23 0.31 -6.13
N SER A 61 -15.57 1.26 -5.47
CA SER A 61 -14.12 1.43 -5.56
C SER A 61 -13.37 0.46 -4.65
N ILE A 62 -12.09 0.27 -4.94
CA ILE A 62 -11.19 -0.52 -4.10
C ILE A 62 -9.84 0.18 -3.95
N ALA A 63 -9.36 0.28 -2.72
CA ALA A 63 -8.06 0.86 -2.39
C ALA A 63 -6.94 -0.18 -2.41
N PHE A 64 -5.75 0.26 -2.80
CA PHE A 64 -4.50 -0.48 -2.67
C PHE A 64 -3.49 0.36 -1.91
N PHE A 65 -2.87 -0.25 -0.90
CA PHE A 65 -1.95 0.45 -0.01
C PHE A 65 -0.57 0.70 -0.64
N GLY A 66 0.16 1.61 -0.05
CA GLY A 66 1.53 1.95 -0.44
C GLY A 66 2.58 0.97 0.10
N GLY A 67 2.23 -0.27 0.31
CA GLY A 67 3.07 -1.35 0.82
C GLY A 67 2.25 -2.41 1.53
N SER A 68 2.90 -3.41 2.10
CA SER A 68 2.22 -4.49 2.82
C SER A 68 1.40 -3.95 4.00
N CYS A 69 0.30 -4.64 4.33
CA CYS A 69 -0.58 -4.27 5.43
C CYS A 69 0.17 -4.16 6.76
N GLN A 70 -0.10 -3.11 7.51
CA GLN A 70 0.55 -2.83 8.80
C GLN A 70 -0.43 -2.74 9.98
N ILE A 71 -1.67 -3.16 9.80
CA ILE A 71 -2.70 -3.06 10.84
C ILE A 71 -2.29 -3.86 12.08
N CYS A 72 -1.71 -5.04 11.90
CA CYS A 72 -1.26 -5.91 12.98
C CYS A 72 0.25 -5.81 13.26
N ILE A 73 0.88 -4.64 12.99
CA ILE A 73 2.34 -4.48 13.12
C ILE A 73 2.84 -4.69 14.55
N GLN A 74 1.99 -4.42 15.55
CA GLN A 74 2.30 -4.62 16.97
C GLN A 74 2.11 -6.07 17.43
N SER A 75 1.55 -6.91 16.57
CA SER A 75 1.31 -8.32 16.80
C SER A 75 1.60 -9.10 15.53
N LYS A 76 1.51 -10.43 15.59
CA LYS A 76 1.62 -11.23 14.37
C LYS A 76 0.34 -11.15 13.55
N CYS A 77 0.47 -11.16 12.23
CA CYS A 77 -0.68 -11.37 11.36
C CYS A 77 -1.29 -12.75 11.64
N ALA A 78 -2.62 -12.80 11.70
CA ALA A 78 -3.33 -14.06 11.96
C ALA A 78 -2.97 -15.17 10.96
N ARG A 79 -2.55 -14.83 9.74
CA ARG A 79 -2.07 -15.79 8.74
C ARG A 79 -0.90 -16.63 9.23
N GLU A 80 0.01 -16.05 10.00
CA GLU A 80 1.15 -16.78 10.55
C GLU A 80 0.73 -17.89 11.52
N GLU A 81 -0.47 -17.75 12.09
CA GLU A 81 -1.06 -18.71 13.02
C GLU A 81 -2.14 -19.58 12.35
N GLY A 82 -2.28 -19.48 11.03
CA GLY A 82 -3.28 -20.22 10.26
C GLY A 82 -4.70 -19.68 10.40
N GLY A 83 -4.86 -18.47 10.93
CA GLY A 83 -6.16 -17.83 11.12
C GLY A 83 -6.54 -16.88 10.01
N GLU A 84 -7.81 -16.51 9.94
CA GLU A 84 -8.32 -15.50 9.03
C GLU A 84 -7.91 -14.10 9.45
N CYS A 85 -7.94 -13.14 8.51
CA CYS A 85 -7.65 -11.75 8.80
C CYS A 85 -8.61 -11.20 9.87
N ARG A 86 -8.04 -10.57 10.92
CA ARG A 86 -8.83 -9.97 12.01
C ARG A 86 -9.55 -8.68 11.59
N PHE A 87 -9.05 -8.02 10.54
CA PHE A 87 -9.56 -6.72 10.07
C PHE A 87 -9.79 -6.70 8.56
N PRO A 88 -10.64 -7.61 8.04
CA PRO A 88 -10.85 -7.72 6.59
C PRO A 88 -11.42 -6.44 5.97
N ASP A 89 -12.17 -5.65 6.75
CA ASP A 89 -12.76 -4.40 6.28
C ASP A 89 -11.73 -3.27 6.09
N ARG A 90 -10.56 -3.40 6.71
CA ARG A 90 -9.51 -2.37 6.70
C ARG A 90 -8.21 -2.82 6.07
N SER A 91 -8.02 -4.12 5.87
CA SER A 91 -6.81 -4.65 5.23
C SER A 91 -6.94 -4.60 3.71
N ARG A 92 -5.93 -4.07 3.05
CA ARG A 92 -5.86 -4.00 1.59
C ARG A 92 -4.52 -4.50 1.09
N LEU A 93 -4.51 -4.93 -0.16
CA LEU A 93 -3.28 -5.33 -0.85
C LEU A 93 -2.44 -4.10 -1.20
N SER A 94 -1.16 -4.30 -1.42
CA SER A 94 -0.28 -3.25 -1.95
C SER A 94 -0.33 -3.18 -3.47
N LEU A 95 0.06 -2.03 -4.02
CA LEU A 95 0.16 -1.85 -5.47
C LEU A 95 1.16 -2.81 -6.11
N GLU A 96 2.26 -3.10 -5.44
CA GLU A 96 3.30 -3.98 -5.96
C GLU A 96 2.80 -5.40 -6.19
N VAL A 97 1.81 -5.85 -5.42
CA VAL A 97 1.17 -7.16 -5.59
C VAL A 97 0.48 -7.29 -6.94
N LEU A 98 0.02 -6.17 -7.49
CA LEU A 98 -0.61 -6.11 -8.80
C LEU A 98 0.39 -6.06 -9.97
N GLY A 99 1.68 -6.04 -9.68
CA GLY A 99 2.72 -5.86 -10.69
C GLY A 99 2.87 -4.42 -11.16
N VAL A 100 2.34 -3.45 -10.43
CA VAL A 100 2.51 -2.03 -10.75
C VAL A 100 3.96 -1.63 -10.54
N ASP A 101 4.56 -1.04 -11.57
CA ASP A 101 5.88 -0.43 -11.49
C ASP A 101 5.77 0.94 -10.80
N VAL A 102 5.90 0.94 -9.48
CA VAL A 102 5.76 2.13 -8.64
C VAL A 102 6.80 3.19 -9.00
N GLU A 103 8.02 2.79 -9.29
CA GLU A 103 9.10 3.72 -9.68
C GLU A 103 8.74 4.48 -10.96
N ARG A 104 8.22 3.76 -11.95
CA ARG A 104 7.80 4.35 -13.22
C ARG A 104 6.61 5.30 -13.04
N VAL A 105 5.62 4.91 -12.23
CA VAL A 105 4.46 5.77 -11.91
C VAL A 105 4.92 7.07 -11.24
N LEU A 106 5.80 6.98 -10.26
CA LEU A 106 6.33 8.16 -9.56
C LEU A 106 7.06 9.09 -10.52
N LYS A 107 7.89 8.54 -11.40
CA LYS A 107 8.65 9.31 -12.37
C LYS A 107 7.76 9.97 -13.44
N GLU A 108 6.87 9.20 -14.05
CA GLU A 108 6.07 9.66 -15.19
C GLU A 108 4.91 10.57 -14.77
N LEU A 109 4.24 10.29 -13.67
CA LEU A 109 3.07 11.05 -13.23
C LEU A 109 3.39 12.17 -12.25
N PHE A 110 4.41 12.01 -11.42
CA PHE A 110 4.74 12.96 -10.36
C PHE A 110 6.10 13.61 -10.51
N GLY A 111 6.92 13.16 -11.45
CA GLY A 111 8.29 13.67 -11.64
C GLY A 111 9.22 13.37 -10.46
N VAL A 112 8.92 12.34 -9.68
CA VAL A 112 9.67 11.95 -8.49
C VAL A 112 10.54 10.74 -8.79
N ASN A 113 11.83 10.84 -8.44
CA ASN A 113 12.72 9.69 -8.46
C ASN A 113 12.62 8.93 -7.15
N LEU A 114 12.39 7.61 -7.24
CA LEU A 114 12.41 6.75 -6.08
C LEU A 114 13.87 6.54 -5.65
N THR A 115 14.21 7.03 -4.48
CA THR A 115 15.47 6.70 -3.85
C THR A 115 15.25 5.54 -2.88
N TRP A 116 15.80 4.39 -3.21
CA TRP A 116 15.91 3.28 -2.27
C TRP A 116 16.97 3.68 -1.26
N ASN A 117 16.55 4.16 -0.10
CA ASN A 117 17.48 4.59 0.91
C ASN A 117 18.09 3.40 1.62
N GLU A 118 19.37 3.17 1.35
CA GLU A 118 20.22 2.31 2.13
C GLU A 118 20.82 3.05 3.34
N GLY A 119 20.50 4.33 3.52
CA GLY A 119 20.98 5.14 4.62
C GLY A 119 20.08 6.33 4.90
N GLU A 120 19.77 6.56 6.17
CA GLU A 120 19.10 7.74 6.65
C GLU A 120 20.04 8.94 6.50
N SER A 121 19.77 9.84 5.56
CA SER A 121 20.45 11.14 5.52
C SER A 121 19.42 12.25 5.79
N GLU A 122 19.85 13.28 6.51
CA GLU A 122 19.02 14.47 6.71
C GLU A 122 18.67 15.08 5.35
N GLY A 123 17.39 15.28 5.10
CA GLY A 123 16.88 15.84 3.83
C GLY A 123 16.34 14.80 2.86
N ASP A 124 16.53 13.51 3.10
CA ASP A 124 15.88 12.47 2.33
C ASP A 124 14.39 12.38 2.67
N ALA A 125 13.60 11.91 1.70
CA ALA A 125 12.18 11.71 1.88
C ALA A 125 11.77 10.32 1.35
N TYR A 126 10.83 9.68 2.04
CA TYR A 126 10.12 8.53 1.49
C TYR A 126 8.99 8.99 0.58
N SER A 127 8.81 8.29 -0.52
CA SER A 127 7.66 8.43 -1.39
C SER A 127 6.76 7.20 -1.23
N LEU A 128 5.56 7.42 -0.72
CA LEU A 128 4.57 6.39 -0.46
C LEU A 128 3.45 6.55 -1.48
N LEU A 129 3.21 5.51 -2.28
CA LEU A 129 2.21 5.54 -3.35
C LEU A 129 1.14 4.48 -3.10
N GLY A 130 -0.10 4.93 -3.00
CA GLY A 130 -1.27 4.08 -3.01
C GLY A 130 -2.16 4.39 -4.20
N ALA A 131 -3.24 3.67 -4.34
CA ALA A 131 -4.20 3.89 -5.42
C ALA A 131 -5.62 3.53 -5.04
N LEU A 132 -6.56 4.16 -5.73
CA LEU A 132 -7.97 3.82 -5.72
C LEU A 132 -8.38 3.43 -7.14
N PHE A 133 -8.88 2.22 -7.31
CA PHE A 133 -9.48 1.74 -8.56
C PHE A 133 -10.99 1.99 -8.54
N HIS A 134 -11.49 2.57 -9.62
CA HIS A 134 -12.91 2.95 -9.69
C HIS A 134 -13.50 2.96 -11.10
#